data_03117adcb8eff28f049f2332f3164900
#
_entry.id   03117adcb8eff28f049f2332f3164900
#
_cell.length_a   1.000
_cell.length_b   1.000
_cell.length_c   1.000
_cell.angle_alpha   90.00
_cell.angle_beta   90.00
_cell.angle_gamma   90.00
#
_symmetry.space_group_name_H-M   'P 1'
#
loop_
_entity.id
_entity.type
_entity.pdbx_description
1 polymer ?
#
loop_
_entity_poly.entity_id
_entity_poly.type
_entity_poly.pdbx_seq_one_letter_code
_entity_poly.pdbx_strand_id
1 'polypeptide(L)'
;YTDYWGANSNKQEGCHFDQGESQSRVLVALNKELQNRESLKGVIISGTDETSIDTQITSYNKLTDEAKNVISRIDTHTYSGSNRSGLKETAQNAGKNLWMSEVDGAYTAGSNAGEMTAALGLAQRMMTDVNGLEASAWILWNAIDMHADSSEYGQKWVNKGSANDYLTMTDLEKAWKSKSSNGYWGLAAADHDNEEIVLSQKYYAYGQFSRYIRPGDTIIGSDQEGKTLAAYDVDGNKAIIVAINTSSSDQTWEFDMSGFEEMGNKVTAIRTSGDLKTGEHWKDVTKSDNIVVDADEQCFTATMKGNSITTYIVEGVNGIKDTSDDNTAEKPEVRQIAIAKNQVTGSAPWNNGTTNVASNVVDNNYGTFFDGVSSGYVTLDLGQETQIGAIAYAPRTGYASRCVGAVISGSNDGENWTDLYTISSTPAEKQDTMVYYTDFKTTGVPSYRYIKYSVDANGNCNLSELKVYELTDAIATSMTAHYDMSVSEGKLTDVSGKGNDAALHDIDESSVATYGKESVLQFKKDGYADIPAGLAGTDGKFTVQATFSTQTQADHWLWCFGRTVSTWPNVDNYLFVGVDSNQNSYKGNTIAAISAGGESRMPAPATTPGAG
;
A
#
# COMPACT_ATOMS: atom_id res chain seq x y z
N TYR A 1 -17.50 0.67 -16.08
CA TYR A 1 -16.33 1.58 -16.13
C TYR A 1 -16.63 2.84 -16.93
N THR A 2 -15.74 3.82 -16.91
CA THR A 2 -15.97 5.14 -17.53
C THR A 2 -15.27 5.33 -18.87
N ASP A 3 -14.51 4.37 -19.33
CA ASP A 3 -13.87 4.44 -20.63
C ASP A 3 -14.92 4.56 -21.74
N TYR A 4 -14.70 5.51 -22.62
CA TYR A 4 -15.56 5.75 -23.74
C TYR A 4 -15.04 5.04 -24.99
N TRP A 5 -15.64 3.94 -25.32
CA TRP A 5 -15.48 3.32 -26.64
C TRP A 5 -16.35 4.12 -27.63
N GLY A 6 -15.77 5.15 -28.20
CA GLY A 6 -16.49 6.18 -28.95
C GLY A 6 -17.52 5.62 -29.94
N ALA A 7 -18.51 6.42 -30.28
CA ALA A 7 -19.63 6.07 -31.16
C ALA A 7 -19.21 5.43 -32.51
N ASN A 8 -17.96 5.60 -32.92
CA ASN A 8 -17.36 5.01 -34.11
C ASN A 8 -16.55 3.75 -33.84
N SER A 9 -16.49 3.29 -32.61
CA SER A 9 -15.81 2.04 -32.25
C SER A 9 -16.80 0.88 -32.32
N ASN A 10 -16.96 0.28 -33.45
CA ASN A 10 -17.77 -0.93 -33.64
C ASN A 10 -17.10 -2.19 -33.06
N LYS A 11 -16.16 -2.06 -32.15
CA LYS A 11 -15.27 -3.16 -31.81
C LYS A 11 -15.48 -3.72 -30.42
N GLN A 12 -16.25 -3.06 -29.57
CA GLN A 12 -16.42 -3.49 -28.20
C GLN A 12 -17.81 -3.12 -27.68
N GLU A 13 -18.40 -4.03 -26.96
CA GLU A 13 -19.68 -3.87 -26.28
C GLU A 13 -19.43 -3.22 -24.91
N GLY A 14 -20.39 -2.47 -24.41
CA GLY A 14 -20.31 -1.88 -23.10
C GLY A 14 -21.14 -0.63 -22.92
N CYS A 15 -21.14 -0.11 -21.71
CA CYS A 15 -21.80 1.11 -21.32
C CYS A 15 -20.76 2.12 -20.84
N HIS A 16 -20.93 3.36 -21.25
CA HIS A 16 -20.19 4.47 -20.67
C HIS A 16 -20.96 5.06 -19.50
N PHE A 17 -20.27 5.30 -18.40
CA PHE A 17 -20.79 6.01 -17.23
C PHE A 17 -19.94 7.25 -16.95
N ASP A 18 -20.59 8.37 -16.64
CA ASP A 18 -19.85 9.51 -16.11
C ASP A 18 -19.33 9.20 -14.71
N GLN A 19 -18.08 9.58 -14.45
CA GLN A 19 -17.48 9.42 -13.14
C GLN A 19 -18.30 10.11 -12.05
N GLY A 20 -18.53 9.40 -10.97
CA GLY A 20 -19.23 9.91 -9.80
C GLY A 20 -20.74 9.61 -9.83
N GLU A 21 -21.59 10.56 -10.26
CA GLU A 21 -23.02 10.43 -10.04
C GLU A 21 -23.68 9.27 -10.81
N SER A 22 -23.41 9.12 -12.11
CA SER A 22 -24.06 8.05 -12.87
C SER A 22 -23.59 6.66 -12.47
N GLN A 23 -22.31 6.49 -12.17
CA GLN A 23 -21.80 5.24 -11.58
C GLN A 23 -22.43 4.97 -10.21
N SER A 24 -22.50 5.97 -9.34
CA SER A 24 -23.09 5.84 -8.01
C SER A 24 -24.55 5.39 -8.08
N ARG A 25 -25.36 5.99 -8.96
CA ARG A 25 -26.76 5.61 -9.12
C ARG A 25 -26.94 4.14 -9.55
N VAL A 26 -26.08 3.68 -10.46
CA VAL A 26 -26.15 2.28 -10.94
C VAL A 26 -25.76 1.32 -9.82
N LEU A 27 -24.68 1.59 -9.09
CA LEU A 27 -24.21 0.75 -7.99
C LEU A 27 -25.26 0.63 -6.88
N VAL A 28 -25.84 1.75 -6.47
CA VAL A 28 -26.89 1.78 -5.45
C VAL A 28 -28.16 1.04 -5.92
N ALA A 29 -28.57 1.27 -7.17
CA ALA A 29 -29.73 0.59 -7.74
C ALA A 29 -29.52 -0.93 -7.86
N LEU A 30 -28.32 -1.35 -8.30
CA LEU A 30 -27.94 -2.77 -8.37
C LEU A 30 -27.98 -3.40 -6.99
N ASN A 31 -27.36 -2.78 -5.99
CA ASN A 31 -27.39 -3.29 -4.62
C ASN A 31 -28.83 -3.47 -4.11
N LYS A 32 -29.69 -2.47 -4.34
CA LYS A 32 -31.10 -2.55 -3.96
C LYS A 32 -31.80 -3.74 -4.60
N GLU A 33 -31.57 -4.00 -5.89
CA GLU A 33 -32.15 -5.16 -6.58
C GLU A 33 -31.61 -6.49 -6.05
N LEU A 34 -30.32 -6.57 -5.76
CA LEU A 34 -29.70 -7.76 -5.15
C LEU A 34 -30.31 -8.05 -3.77
N GLN A 35 -30.46 -7.02 -2.93
CA GLN A 35 -31.03 -7.16 -1.59
C GLN A 35 -32.53 -7.50 -1.61
N ASN A 36 -33.28 -7.11 -2.64
CA ASN A 36 -34.69 -7.42 -2.79
C ASN A 36 -34.95 -8.89 -3.20
N ARG A 37 -33.92 -9.63 -3.58
CA ARG A 37 -34.02 -11.01 -4.04
C ARG A 37 -33.35 -11.95 -3.07
N GLU A 38 -34.12 -12.76 -2.34
CA GLU A 38 -33.61 -13.66 -1.27
C GLU A 38 -32.43 -14.52 -1.74
N SER A 39 -32.48 -15.06 -2.97
CA SER A 39 -31.42 -15.89 -3.54
C SER A 39 -30.14 -15.11 -3.93
N LEU A 40 -30.17 -13.79 -3.93
CA LEU A 40 -29.05 -12.92 -4.36
C LEU A 40 -28.48 -12.04 -3.24
N LYS A 41 -29.03 -12.07 -2.03
CA LYS A 41 -28.57 -11.24 -0.91
C LYS A 41 -27.10 -11.43 -0.54
N GLY A 42 -26.52 -12.60 -0.85
CA GLY A 42 -25.11 -12.88 -0.62
C GLY A 42 -24.17 -12.45 -1.78
N VAL A 43 -24.73 -11.91 -2.87
CA VAL A 43 -23.91 -11.44 -3.99
C VAL A 43 -23.30 -10.08 -3.65
N ILE A 44 -21.98 -10.01 -3.73
CA ILE A 44 -21.23 -8.77 -3.48
C ILE A 44 -21.04 -7.98 -4.79
N ILE A 45 -20.83 -6.67 -4.65
CA ILE A 45 -20.53 -5.78 -5.77
C ILE A 45 -19.04 -5.44 -5.74
N SER A 46 -18.38 -5.64 -6.87
CA SER A 46 -17.04 -5.12 -7.14
C SER A 46 -17.13 -3.90 -8.05
N GLY A 47 -16.21 -2.98 -7.92
CA GLY A 47 -16.20 -1.79 -8.80
C GLY A 47 -15.05 -0.83 -8.45
N THR A 48 -14.76 0.17 -9.31
CA THR A 48 -15.51 0.56 -10.51
C THR A 48 -15.02 -0.09 -11.80
N ASP A 49 -13.97 -0.89 -11.72
CA ASP A 49 -13.46 -1.76 -12.80
C ASP A 49 -12.97 -0.97 -14.03
N GLU A 50 -12.17 0.05 -13.77
CA GLU A 50 -11.64 0.92 -14.82
C GLU A 50 -10.43 0.30 -15.52
N THR A 51 -10.22 0.61 -16.79
CA THR A 51 -9.11 0.07 -17.59
C THR A 51 -7.73 0.60 -17.18
N SER A 52 -7.71 1.70 -16.42
CA SER A 52 -6.51 2.39 -15.95
C SER A 52 -6.49 2.53 -14.43
N ILE A 53 -5.34 2.26 -13.84
CA ILE A 53 -5.10 2.44 -12.40
C ILE A 53 -5.43 3.87 -11.94
N ASP A 54 -4.95 4.87 -12.69
CA ASP A 54 -5.14 6.29 -12.33
C ASP A 54 -6.60 6.72 -12.48
N THR A 55 -7.30 6.17 -13.48
CA THR A 55 -8.74 6.36 -13.67
C THR A 55 -9.52 5.69 -12.54
N GLN A 56 -9.11 4.50 -12.11
CA GLN A 56 -9.73 3.78 -11.00
C GLN A 56 -9.72 4.60 -9.71
N ILE A 57 -8.58 5.18 -9.35
CA ILE A 57 -8.47 6.07 -8.18
C ILE A 57 -9.45 7.24 -8.31
N THR A 58 -9.48 7.87 -9.49
CA THR A 58 -10.34 9.03 -9.75
C THR A 58 -11.82 8.67 -9.69
N SER A 59 -12.23 7.58 -10.33
CA SER A 59 -13.61 7.12 -10.36
C SER A 59 -14.11 6.74 -8.97
N TYR A 60 -13.33 5.94 -8.23
CA TYR A 60 -13.69 5.56 -6.87
C TYR A 60 -13.85 6.78 -5.95
N ASN A 61 -12.91 7.73 -6.00
CA ASN A 61 -12.96 8.91 -5.15
C ASN A 61 -14.17 9.82 -5.43
N LYS A 62 -14.68 9.83 -6.66
CA LYS A 62 -15.86 10.61 -7.07
C LYS A 62 -17.19 9.93 -6.75
N LEU A 63 -17.21 8.67 -6.35
CA LEU A 63 -18.44 8.01 -5.92
C LEU A 63 -19.04 8.69 -4.69
N THR A 64 -20.37 8.66 -4.60
CA THR A 64 -21.06 9.04 -3.36
C THR A 64 -20.74 8.07 -2.24
N ASP A 65 -20.84 8.50 -0.98
CA ASP A 65 -20.60 7.63 0.18
C ASP A 65 -21.54 6.41 0.17
N GLU A 66 -22.80 6.59 -0.24
CA GLU A 66 -23.74 5.49 -0.40
C GLU A 66 -23.23 4.45 -1.42
N ALA A 67 -22.70 4.89 -2.56
CA ALA A 67 -22.14 3.99 -3.56
C ALA A 67 -20.85 3.31 -3.09
N LYS A 68 -19.97 4.02 -2.37
CA LYS A 68 -18.79 3.44 -1.75
C LYS A 68 -19.16 2.35 -0.74
N ASN A 69 -20.22 2.57 0.04
CA ASN A 69 -20.66 1.60 1.05
C ASN A 69 -21.23 0.30 0.44
N VAL A 70 -21.80 0.33 -0.75
CA VAL A 70 -22.33 -0.88 -1.40
C VAL A 70 -21.27 -1.67 -2.17
N ILE A 71 -20.13 -1.08 -2.47
CA ILE A 71 -18.99 -1.79 -3.07
C ILE A 71 -18.29 -2.58 -1.96
N SER A 72 -18.17 -3.88 -2.13
CA SER A 72 -17.46 -4.75 -1.19
C SER A 72 -15.98 -4.87 -1.50
N ARG A 73 -15.59 -4.59 -2.72
CA ARG A 73 -14.23 -4.77 -3.22
C ARG A 73 -13.95 -3.78 -4.34
N ILE A 74 -12.73 -3.26 -4.40
CA ILE A 74 -12.26 -2.42 -5.51
C ILE A 74 -11.61 -3.30 -6.56
N ASP A 75 -12.04 -3.15 -7.82
CA ASP A 75 -11.46 -3.83 -8.97
C ASP A 75 -10.82 -2.82 -9.91
N THR A 76 -9.73 -3.20 -10.56
CA THR A 76 -9.06 -2.40 -11.58
C THR A 76 -8.45 -3.28 -12.66
N HIS A 77 -8.44 -2.77 -13.88
CA HIS A 77 -7.51 -3.27 -14.88
C HIS A 77 -6.16 -2.53 -14.77
N THR A 78 -5.12 -3.10 -15.35
CA THR A 78 -3.79 -2.49 -15.35
C THR A 78 -3.23 -2.30 -16.77
N TYR A 79 -4.10 -2.06 -17.75
CA TYR A 79 -3.67 -1.75 -19.12
C TYR A 79 -2.89 -0.44 -19.22
N SER A 80 -3.22 0.51 -18.37
CA SER A 80 -2.54 1.80 -18.30
C SER A 80 -2.54 2.37 -16.87
N GLY A 81 -1.81 3.48 -16.70
CA GLY A 81 -1.58 4.07 -15.39
C GLY A 81 -0.41 3.40 -14.65
N SER A 82 0.12 4.08 -13.67
CA SER A 82 1.31 3.62 -12.93
C SER A 82 1.20 3.76 -11.41
N ASN A 83 0.20 4.47 -10.91
CA ASN A 83 0.07 4.79 -9.49
C ASN A 83 -0.53 3.64 -8.68
N ARG A 84 0.18 2.49 -8.65
CA ARG A 84 -0.23 1.30 -7.88
C ARG A 84 -0.31 1.59 -6.39
N SER A 85 0.69 2.27 -5.86
CA SER A 85 0.72 2.66 -4.44
C SER A 85 -0.47 3.54 -4.04
N GLY A 86 -0.84 4.52 -4.87
CA GLY A 86 -2.00 5.37 -4.61
C GLY A 86 -3.33 4.61 -4.67
N LEU A 87 -3.46 3.59 -5.55
CA LEU A 87 -4.65 2.75 -5.58
C LEU A 87 -4.70 1.80 -4.38
N LYS A 88 -3.56 1.21 -4.00
CA LYS A 88 -3.42 0.43 -2.76
C LYS A 88 -3.86 1.24 -1.55
N GLU A 89 -3.31 2.44 -1.38
CA GLU A 89 -3.68 3.36 -0.30
C GLU A 89 -5.18 3.69 -0.31
N THR A 90 -5.75 3.93 -1.50
CA THR A 90 -7.19 4.18 -1.65
C THR A 90 -8.02 3.00 -1.14
N ALA A 91 -7.62 1.77 -1.45
CA ALA A 91 -8.31 0.57 -1.00
C ALA A 91 -8.15 0.33 0.51
N GLN A 92 -6.95 0.53 1.04
CA GLN A 92 -6.64 0.41 2.47
C GLN A 92 -7.44 1.42 3.29
N ASN A 93 -7.44 2.70 2.89
CA ASN A 93 -8.22 3.76 3.55
C ASN A 93 -9.73 3.51 3.50
N ALA A 94 -10.20 2.79 2.48
CA ALA A 94 -11.60 2.37 2.37
C ALA A 94 -11.90 1.06 3.11
N GLY A 95 -10.92 0.39 3.71
CA GLY A 95 -11.07 -0.92 4.33
C GLY A 95 -11.53 -2.01 3.35
N LYS A 96 -11.09 -1.94 2.07
CA LYS A 96 -11.57 -2.85 1.02
C LYS A 96 -10.44 -3.63 0.38
N ASN A 97 -10.71 -4.89 0.06
CA ASN A 97 -9.81 -5.70 -0.76
C ASN A 97 -9.70 -5.11 -2.18
N LEU A 98 -8.54 -5.30 -2.78
CA LEU A 98 -8.24 -4.88 -4.15
C LEU A 98 -8.00 -6.11 -5.03
N TRP A 99 -8.64 -6.14 -6.20
CA TRP A 99 -8.37 -7.12 -7.24
C TRP A 99 -7.83 -6.44 -8.48
N MET A 100 -6.82 -7.03 -9.09
CA MET A 100 -6.50 -6.79 -10.48
C MET A 100 -7.39 -7.71 -11.33
N SER A 101 -8.48 -7.14 -11.82
CA SER A 101 -9.61 -7.87 -12.40
C SER A 101 -9.43 -8.22 -13.87
N GLU A 102 -8.57 -7.48 -14.60
CA GLU A 102 -8.30 -7.77 -16.00
C GLU A 102 -7.00 -7.15 -16.48
N VAL A 103 -6.18 -7.95 -17.12
CA VAL A 103 -5.12 -7.49 -18.02
C VAL A 103 -4.75 -8.62 -18.97
N ASP A 104 -4.43 -8.28 -20.20
CA ASP A 104 -3.88 -9.26 -21.15
C ASP A 104 -2.37 -9.46 -20.94
N GLY A 105 -1.83 -10.47 -21.54
CA GLY A 105 -0.40 -10.66 -21.67
C GLY A 105 0.20 -9.86 -22.84
N ALA A 106 -0.46 -8.77 -23.26
CA ALA A 106 -0.35 -8.22 -24.60
C ALA A 106 0.96 -7.55 -24.93
N TYR A 107 1.65 -6.94 -23.98
CA TYR A 107 2.96 -6.38 -24.35
C TYR A 107 4.02 -7.44 -24.59
N THR A 108 3.66 -8.68 -24.38
CA THR A 108 4.37 -9.84 -24.84
C THR A 108 3.52 -10.66 -25.82
N ALA A 109 2.35 -10.16 -26.16
CA ALA A 109 1.46 -10.76 -27.13
C ALA A 109 2.06 -10.66 -28.52
N GLY A 110 1.64 -11.50 -29.40
CA GLY A 110 2.07 -11.54 -30.78
C GLY A 110 3.10 -12.60 -31.01
N SER A 111 4.14 -12.26 -31.71
CA SER A 111 5.04 -13.16 -32.39
C SER A 111 5.71 -14.25 -31.55
N ASN A 112 5.69 -14.17 -30.23
CA ASN A 112 6.52 -15.04 -29.39
C ASN A 112 5.77 -15.75 -28.27
N ALA A 113 4.49 -16.04 -28.43
CA ALA A 113 3.70 -16.72 -27.39
C ALA A 113 4.28 -18.11 -27.00
N GLY A 114 5.00 -18.77 -27.93
CA GLY A 114 5.72 -20.01 -27.69
C GLY A 114 7.11 -19.87 -27.09
N GLU A 115 7.56 -18.68 -26.76
CA GLU A 115 8.91 -18.41 -26.26
C GLU A 115 8.92 -17.82 -24.86
N MET A 116 10.07 -17.95 -24.20
CA MET A 116 10.25 -17.44 -22.82
C MET A 116 10.08 -15.92 -22.68
N THR A 117 10.31 -15.15 -23.74
CA THR A 117 10.08 -13.69 -23.70
C THR A 117 8.64 -13.35 -23.32
N ALA A 118 7.66 -14.05 -23.92
CA ALA A 118 6.25 -13.87 -23.57
C ALA A 118 5.93 -14.37 -22.15
N ALA A 119 6.50 -15.51 -21.77
CA ALA A 119 6.34 -16.10 -20.46
C ALA A 119 6.90 -15.20 -19.33
N LEU A 120 8.11 -14.69 -19.52
CA LEU A 120 8.78 -13.79 -18.58
C LEU A 120 8.04 -12.46 -18.43
N GLY A 121 7.55 -11.90 -19.54
CA GLY A 121 6.77 -10.66 -19.49
C GLY A 121 5.47 -10.82 -18.71
N LEU A 122 4.75 -11.93 -18.90
CA LEU A 122 3.55 -12.23 -18.11
C LEU A 122 3.88 -12.41 -16.63
N ALA A 123 4.94 -13.17 -16.31
CA ALA A 123 5.36 -13.37 -14.93
C ALA A 123 5.75 -12.04 -14.26
N GLN A 124 6.53 -11.20 -14.91
CA GLN A 124 6.91 -9.89 -14.41
C GLN A 124 5.70 -8.99 -14.17
N ARG A 125 4.69 -9.05 -15.07
CA ARG A 125 3.45 -8.30 -14.91
C ARG A 125 2.70 -8.74 -13.65
N MET A 126 2.53 -10.04 -13.46
CA MET A 126 1.87 -10.58 -12.27
C MET A 126 2.56 -10.12 -10.98
N MET A 127 3.89 -10.25 -10.93
CA MET A 127 4.69 -9.80 -9.78
C MET A 127 4.51 -8.31 -9.51
N THR A 128 4.62 -7.48 -10.53
CA THR A 128 4.47 -6.02 -10.41
C THR A 128 3.07 -5.63 -9.93
N ASP A 129 2.04 -6.26 -10.46
CA ASP A 129 0.65 -5.93 -10.09
C ASP A 129 0.32 -6.44 -8.69
N VAL A 130 0.65 -7.70 -8.37
CA VAL A 130 0.32 -8.28 -7.05
C VAL A 130 1.08 -7.58 -5.94
N ASN A 131 2.39 -7.39 -6.08
CA ASN A 131 3.20 -6.70 -5.07
C ASN A 131 2.82 -5.21 -4.95
N GLY A 132 2.70 -4.52 -6.08
CA GLY A 132 2.48 -3.07 -6.08
C GLY A 132 1.06 -2.65 -5.68
N LEU A 133 0.05 -3.48 -5.91
CA LEU A 133 -1.34 -3.25 -5.52
C LEU A 133 -1.70 -3.91 -4.19
N GLU A 134 -0.88 -4.85 -3.69
CA GLU A 134 -1.28 -5.80 -2.64
C GLU A 134 -2.62 -6.49 -2.98
N ALA A 135 -2.75 -6.86 -4.27
CA ALA A 135 -3.97 -7.42 -4.79
C ALA A 135 -4.21 -8.84 -4.25
N SER A 136 -5.42 -9.09 -3.75
CA SER A 136 -5.84 -10.42 -3.27
C SER A 136 -6.27 -11.38 -4.39
N ALA A 137 -6.35 -10.89 -5.63
CA ALA A 137 -6.52 -11.71 -6.83
C ALA A 137 -5.95 -10.99 -8.06
N TRP A 138 -5.52 -11.80 -9.04
CA TRP A 138 -5.04 -11.36 -10.33
C TRP A 138 -5.66 -12.20 -11.44
N ILE A 139 -6.36 -11.56 -12.40
CA ILE A 139 -7.15 -12.22 -13.43
C ILE A 139 -6.61 -11.86 -14.82
N LEU A 140 -6.30 -12.86 -15.59
CA LEU A 140 -5.81 -12.72 -16.97
C LEU A 140 -6.96 -12.62 -17.97
N TRP A 141 -6.89 -11.72 -18.89
CA TRP A 141 -7.61 -11.73 -20.14
C TRP A 141 -6.73 -12.36 -21.25
N ASN A 142 -6.95 -13.58 -21.69
CA ASN A 142 -7.89 -14.58 -21.25
C ASN A 142 -7.28 -15.99 -21.32
N ALA A 143 -8.04 -17.03 -21.04
CA ALA A 143 -7.53 -18.40 -21.07
C ALA A 143 -7.28 -18.90 -22.50
N ILE A 144 -8.25 -18.72 -23.39
CA ILE A 144 -8.21 -19.15 -24.79
C ILE A 144 -8.68 -17.99 -25.67
N ASP A 145 -7.83 -17.46 -26.52
CA ASP A 145 -8.16 -16.31 -27.38
C ASP A 145 -8.05 -16.59 -28.88
N MET A 146 -7.47 -17.74 -29.24
CA MET A 146 -7.31 -18.17 -30.62
C MET A 146 -8.04 -19.48 -30.87
N HIS A 147 -8.75 -19.51 -31.99
CA HIS A 147 -9.53 -20.67 -32.40
C HIS A 147 -9.18 -21.02 -33.84
N ALA A 148 -8.77 -22.24 -34.11
CA ALA A 148 -8.67 -22.83 -35.44
C ALA A 148 -9.91 -23.67 -35.67
N ASP A 149 -10.64 -23.40 -36.75
CA ASP A 149 -11.89 -24.05 -37.11
C ASP A 149 -12.09 -23.89 -38.63
N SER A 150 -12.40 -24.93 -39.33
CA SER A 150 -12.75 -24.90 -40.75
C SER A 150 -14.12 -24.28 -41.02
N SER A 151 -14.95 -24.12 -39.99
CA SER A 151 -16.24 -23.45 -40.09
C SER A 151 -16.11 -21.96 -40.43
N GLU A 152 -17.17 -21.40 -41.00
CA GLU A 152 -17.25 -19.97 -41.29
C GLU A 152 -17.02 -19.10 -40.08
N TYR A 153 -17.44 -19.54 -38.89
CA TYR A 153 -17.28 -18.84 -37.65
C TYR A 153 -15.82 -18.79 -37.17
N GLY A 154 -15.16 -19.96 -37.13
CA GLY A 154 -13.76 -20.04 -36.75
C GLY A 154 -12.85 -19.28 -37.73
N GLN A 155 -13.07 -19.43 -39.02
CA GLN A 155 -12.33 -18.67 -40.04
C GLN A 155 -12.49 -17.15 -39.86
N LYS A 156 -13.68 -16.66 -39.54
CA LYS A 156 -13.91 -15.21 -39.30
C LYS A 156 -13.17 -14.71 -38.06
N TRP A 157 -13.04 -15.52 -37.06
CA TRP A 157 -12.35 -15.16 -35.82
C TRP A 157 -10.86 -15.17 -35.98
N VAL A 158 -10.33 -16.20 -36.59
CA VAL A 158 -8.90 -16.42 -36.78
C VAL A 158 -8.33 -15.50 -37.87
N ASN A 159 -9.18 -15.09 -38.82
CA ASN A 159 -8.78 -14.29 -39.98
C ASN A 159 -9.14 -12.80 -39.87
N LYS A 160 -8.85 -12.15 -38.79
CA LYS A 160 -8.93 -10.69 -38.76
C LYS A 160 -7.95 -10.06 -39.76
N GLY A 161 -8.17 -10.25 -41.05
CA GLY A 161 -7.50 -9.49 -42.09
C GLY A 161 -6.68 -10.27 -43.15
N SER A 162 -6.52 -11.59 -43.06
CA SER A 162 -6.03 -12.37 -44.17
C SER A 162 -6.58 -13.78 -44.12
N ALA A 163 -7.24 -14.15 -45.18
CA ALA A 163 -7.79 -15.48 -45.34
C ALA A 163 -6.70 -16.56 -45.19
N ASN A 164 -7.01 -17.60 -44.48
CA ASN A 164 -6.29 -18.89 -44.48
C ASN A 164 -5.13 -19.07 -43.50
N ASP A 165 -5.06 -18.33 -42.40
CA ASP A 165 -3.83 -18.40 -41.63
C ASP A 165 -3.81 -19.45 -40.52
N TYR A 166 -4.92 -20.13 -40.14
CA TYR A 166 -4.92 -20.92 -38.91
C TYR A 166 -5.83 -22.16 -38.95
N LEU A 167 -5.71 -22.93 -39.97
CA LEU A 167 -6.57 -24.11 -40.15
C LEU A 167 -6.00 -25.38 -39.51
N THR A 168 -4.77 -25.34 -39.05
CA THR A 168 -4.10 -26.50 -38.44
C THR A 168 -3.24 -26.06 -37.26
N MET A 169 -2.90 -27.02 -36.39
CA MET A 169 -1.98 -26.77 -35.28
C MET A 169 -0.61 -26.26 -35.75
N THR A 170 -0.13 -26.75 -36.90
CA THR A 170 1.11 -26.29 -37.52
C THR A 170 1.01 -24.83 -37.94
N ASP A 171 -0.16 -24.40 -38.39
CA ASP A 171 -0.39 -23.00 -38.77
C ASP A 171 -0.52 -22.10 -37.56
N LEU A 172 -1.13 -22.54 -36.46
CA LEU A 172 -1.11 -21.85 -35.18
C LEU A 172 0.31 -21.66 -34.64
N GLU A 173 1.14 -22.69 -34.67
CA GLU A 173 2.57 -22.61 -34.30
C GLU A 173 3.33 -21.58 -35.14
N LYS A 174 3.08 -21.56 -36.46
CA LYS A 174 3.68 -20.58 -37.37
C LYS A 174 3.18 -19.16 -37.09
N ALA A 175 1.91 -19.01 -36.81
CA ALA A 175 1.29 -17.74 -36.50
C ALA A 175 1.85 -17.16 -35.19
N TRP A 176 2.07 -17.96 -34.16
CA TRP A 176 2.71 -17.54 -32.93
C TRP A 176 4.13 -17.00 -33.13
N LYS A 177 4.81 -17.47 -34.18
CA LYS A 177 6.17 -17.01 -34.53
C LYS A 177 6.20 -15.79 -35.45
N SER A 178 5.09 -15.41 -36.07
CA SER A 178 5.13 -14.48 -37.19
C SER A 178 4.44 -13.13 -37.01
N LYS A 179 3.76 -12.84 -35.89
CA LYS A 179 2.91 -11.66 -35.86
C LYS A 179 2.91 -10.83 -34.62
N SER A 180 3.02 -9.55 -34.84
CA SER A 180 3.22 -8.53 -33.86
C SER A 180 1.98 -7.75 -33.43
N SER A 181 0.88 -7.74 -34.18
CA SER A 181 -0.14 -6.72 -33.93
C SER A 181 -1.52 -7.21 -33.53
N ASN A 182 -1.80 -8.50 -33.67
CA ASN A 182 -3.04 -9.12 -33.22
C ASN A 182 -2.70 -10.33 -32.36
N GLY A 183 -2.05 -10.06 -31.26
CA GLY A 183 -1.35 -11.05 -30.51
C GLY A 183 -2.23 -12.08 -29.85
N TYR A 184 -1.57 -13.10 -29.45
CA TYR A 184 -2.09 -14.19 -28.66
C TYR A 184 -2.06 -13.79 -27.20
N TRP A 185 -3.16 -13.22 -26.71
CA TRP A 185 -3.25 -12.72 -25.35
C TRP A 185 -3.46 -13.84 -24.35
N GLY A 186 -4.10 -14.93 -24.81
CA GLY A 186 -4.44 -16.05 -23.98
C GLY A 186 -3.28 -16.97 -23.62
N LEU A 187 -3.59 -17.91 -22.74
CA LEU A 187 -2.67 -18.99 -22.34
C LEU A 187 -2.63 -20.13 -23.35
N ALA A 188 -3.70 -20.30 -24.10
CA ALA A 188 -3.88 -21.40 -25.04
C ALA A 188 -4.63 -20.96 -26.30
N ALA A 189 -4.49 -21.77 -27.35
CA ALA A 189 -5.32 -21.74 -28.54
C ALA A 189 -6.09 -23.07 -28.68
N ALA A 190 -7.25 -23.02 -29.31
CA ALA A 190 -8.08 -24.20 -29.56
C ALA A 190 -8.11 -24.54 -31.07
N ASP A 191 -7.93 -25.80 -31.41
CA ASP A 191 -8.19 -26.37 -32.74
C ASP A 191 -9.48 -27.18 -32.68
N HIS A 192 -10.57 -26.62 -33.20
CA HIS A 192 -11.90 -27.22 -33.12
C HIS A 192 -12.05 -28.42 -34.11
N ASP A 193 -11.30 -28.42 -35.19
CA ASP A 193 -11.39 -29.50 -36.20
C ASP A 193 -10.72 -30.79 -35.69
N ASN A 194 -9.67 -30.65 -34.90
CA ASN A 194 -8.93 -31.77 -34.34
C ASN A 194 -9.24 -32.01 -32.85
N GLU A 195 -10.09 -31.19 -32.25
CA GLU A 195 -10.42 -31.23 -30.80
C GLU A 195 -9.16 -31.13 -29.91
N GLU A 196 -8.22 -30.28 -30.29
CA GLU A 196 -6.97 -30.10 -29.58
C GLU A 196 -6.82 -28.71 -28.96
N ILE A 197 -6.11 -28.67 -27.85
CA ILE A 197 -5.71 -27.42 -27.19
C ILE A 197 -4.20 -27.28 -27.28
N VAL A 198 -3.73 -26.14 -27.81
CA VAL A 198 -2.30 -25.79 -27.85
C VAL A 198 -1.97 -24.83 -26.75
N LEU A 199 -1.10 -25.23 -25.85
CA LEU A 199 -0.62 -24.41 -24.76
C LEU A 199 0.52 -23.51 -25.21
N SER A 200 0.52 -22.25 -24.78
CA SER A 200 1.63 -21.32 -24.97
C SER A 200 2.64 -21.40 -23.82
N GLN A 201 3.81 -20.79 -23.96
CA GLN A 201 4.74 -20.65 -22.83
C GLN A 201 4.15 -19.80 -21.69
N LYS A 202 3.22 -18.91 -21.99
CA LYS A 202 2.47 -18.16 -20.96
C LYS A 202 1.63 -19.07 -20.07
N TYR A 203 1.10 -20.17 -20.58
CA TYR A 203 0.41 -21.18 -19.76
C TYR A 203 1.32 -21.75 -18.68
N TYR A 204 2.55 -22.10 -19.06
CA TYR A 204 3.53 -22.64 -18.14
C TYR A 204 4.04 -21.56 -17.16
N ALA A 205 4.15 -20.31 -17.61
CA ALA A 205 4.47 -19.18 -16.74
C ALA A 205 3.37 -18.93 -15.71
N TYR A 206 2.12 -18.85 -16.15
CA TYR A 206 0.97 -18.66 -15.26
C TYR A 206 0.87 -19.78 -14.22
N GLY A 207 1.15 -21.01 -14.66
CA GLY A 207 1.15 -22.18 -13.80
C GLY A 207 2.26 -22.20 -12.75
N GLN A 208 3.36 -21.44 -12.92
CA GLN A 208 4.38 -21.27 -11.87
C GLN A 208 3.80 -20.58 -10.63
N PHE A 209 2.78 -19.74 -10.80
CA PHE A 209 2.05 -19.10 -9.71
C PHE A 209 0.86 -19.95 -9.28
N SER A 210 -0.10 -20.18 -10.16
CA SER A 210 -1.42 -20.73 -9.83
C SER A 210 -1.39 -22.18 -9.33
N ARG A 211 -0.36 -22.94 -9.65
CA ARG A 211 -0.19 -24.34 -9.16
C ARG A 211 0.30 -24.38 -7.73
N TYR A 212 1.10 -23.41 -7.30
CA TYR A 212 1.84 -23.46 -6.05
C TYR A 212 1.35 -22.45 -5.04
N ILE A 213 0.95 -21.25 -5.45
CA ILE A 213 0.29 -20.25 -4.61
C ILE A 213 -1.21 -20.49 -4.70
N ARG A 214 -1.82 -20.88 -3.58
CA ARG A 214 -3.21 -21.33 -3.55
C ARG A 214 -4.10 -20.39 -2.74
N PRO A 215 -5.43 -20.41 -2.98
CA PRO A 215 -6.36 -19.69 -2.11
C PRO A 215 -6.18 -20.09 -0.64
N GLY A 216 -5.93 -19.11 0.22
CA GLY A 216 -5.59 -19.30 1.62
C GLY A 216 -4.14 -18.96 1.95
N ASP A 217 -3.24 -19.00 0.95
CA ASP A 217 -1.86 -18.59 1.16
C ASP A 217 -1.79 -17.06 1.33
N THR A 218 -0.91 -16.62 2.20
CA THR A 218 -0.65 -15.20 2.43
C THR A 218 0.48 -14.72 1.53
N ILE A 219 0.22 -13.72 0.69
CA ILE A 219 1.28 -13.06 -0.09
C ILE A 219 2.14 -12.26 0.88
N ILE A 220 3.45 -12.45 0.81
CA ILE A 220 4.45 -11.77 1.63
C ILE A 220 5.35 -10.90 0.75
N GLY A 221 5.83 -9.80 1.31
CA GLY A 221 6.72 -8.88 0.61
C GLY A 221 8.09 -9.48 0.30
N SER A 222 8.76 -8.93 -0.69
CA SER A 222 10.17 -9.21 -1.00
C SER A 222 10.87 -7.91 -1.43
N ASP A 223 12.18 -7.85 -1.29
CA ASP A 223 13.00 -6.72 -1.72
C ASP A 223 13.16 -6.63 -3.25
N GLN A 224 12.73 -7.65 -4.00
CA GLN A 224 12.81 -7.76 -5.45
C GLN A 224 11.42 -7.83 -6.10
N GLU A 225 10.54 -6.89 -5.77
CA GLU A 225 9.11 -6.88 -6.17
C GLU A 225 8.84 -7.12 -7.67
N GLY A 226 9.74 -6.70 -8.56
CA GLY A 226 9.61 -6.93 -10.01
C GLY A 226 10.20 -8.23 -10.51
N LYS A 227 10.85 -9.03 -9.64
CA LYS A 227 11.54 -10.28 -10.00
C LYS A 227 11.11 -11.47 -9.17
N THR A 228 10.41 -11.25 -8.07
CA THR A 228 9.92 -12.28 -7.17
C THR A 228 8.47 -12.00 -6.76
N LEU A 229 7.75 -13.06 -6.49
CA LEU A 229 6.48 -13.05 -5.75
C LEU A 229 6.57 -14.17 -4.72
N ALA A 230 6.35 -13.86 -3.47
CA ALA A 230 6.44 -14.81 -2.39
C ALA A 230 5.08 -14.98 -1.67
N ALA A 231 4.82 -16.18 -1.20
CA ALA A 231 3.64 -16.53 -0.43
C ALA A 231 3.99 -17.49 0.71
N TYR A 232 3.21 -17.42 1.77
CA TYR A 232 3.30 -18.31 2.92
C TYR A 232 2.03 -19.15 3.05
N ASP A 233 2.20 -20.46 2.88
CA ASP A 233 1.20 -21.49 3.18
C ASP A 233 1.33 -21.87 4.67
N VAL A 234 0.51 -21.25 5.51
CA VAL A 234 0.53 -21.44 6.97
C VAL A 234 0.18 -22.90 7.33
N ASP A 235 -0.83 -23.45 6.66
CA ASP A 235 -1.32 -24.81 6.96
C ASP A 235 -0.32 -25.88 6.51
N GLY A 236 0.37 -25.64 5.40
CA GLY A 236 1.37 -26.53 4.85
C GLY A 236 2.77 -26.33 5.40
N ASN A 237 3.01 -25.32 6.25
CA ASN A 237 4.33 -24.91 6.75
C ASN A 237 5.35 -24.74 5.61
N LYS A 238 5.00 -23.92 4.60
CA LYS A 238 5.81 -23.72 3.41
C LYS A 238 5.87 -22.25 3.01
N ALA A 239 7.04 -21.83 2.54
CA ALA A 239 7.14 -20.62 1.74
C ALA A 239 7.24 -21.01 0.26
N ILE A 240 6.51 -20.29 -0.58
CA ILE A 240 6.51 -20.43 -2.04
C ILE A 240 7.09 -19.15 -2.63
N ILE A 241 8.19 -19.26 -3.39
CA ILE A 241 8.85 -18.10 -4.00
C ILE A 241 8.91 -18.35 -5.51
N VAL A 242 8.18 -17.57 -6.27
CA VAL A 242 8.30 -17.55 -7.74
C VAL A 242 9.29 -16.47 -8.11
N ALA A 243 10.37 -16.83 -8.78
CA ALA A 243 11.44 -15.92 -9.18
C ALA A 243 11.69 -15.99 -10.69
N ILE A 244 12.08 -14.86 -11.30
CA ILE A 244 12.41 -14.77 -12.72
C ILE A 244 13.86 -14.33 -12.93
N ASN A 245 14.57 -15.03 -13.80
CA ASN A 245 15.84 -14.57 -14.35
C ASN A 245 15.65 -14.13 -15.80
N THR A 246 15.60 -12.83 -16.02
CA THR A 246 15.44 -12.22 -17.35
C THR A 246 16.79 -12.05 -18.09
N SER A 247 17.91 -12.34 -17.44
CA SER A 247 19.23 -12.38 -18.08
C SER A 247 19.33 -13.59 -19.01
N SER A 248 20.14 -13.49 -20.04
CA SER A 248 20.47 -14.64 -20.89
C SER A 248 21.46 -15.63 -20.26
N SER A 249 22.09 -15.26 -19.14
CA SER A 249 23.05 -16.09 -18.41
C SER A 249 22.50 -16.58 -17.07
N ASP A 250 23.01 -17.70 -16.62
CA ASP A 250 22.71 -18.24 -15.31
C ASP A 250 23.22 -17.28 -14.22
N GLN A 251 22.44 -17.15 -13.14
CA GLN A 251 22.75 -16.30 -12.00
C GLN A 251 22.56 -17.08 -10.70
N THR A 252 23.48 -16.94 -9.77
CA THR A 252 23.31 -17.46 -8.42
C THR A 252 22.68 -16.37 -7.55
N TRP A 253 21.54 -16.71 -6.93
CA TRP A 253 20.84 -15.85 -6.01
C TRP A 253 20.85 -16.45 -4.61
N GLU A 254 20.91 -15.59 -3.63
CA GLU A 254 20.65 -15.92 -2.24
C GLU A 254 19.24 -15.47 -1.87
N PHE A 255 18.53 -16.34 -1.20
CA PHE A 255 17.18 -16.11 -0.70
C PHE A 255 17.27 -16.08 0.83
N ASP A 256 17.14 -14.89 1.38
CA ASP A 256 17.07 -14.65 2.82
C ASP A 256 15.66 -14.94 3.32
N MET A 257 15.55 -15.90 4.22
CA MET A 257 14.31 -16.34 4.86
C MET A 257 14.26 -15.96 6.33
N SER A 258 15.17 -15.08 6.78
CA SER A 258 15.29 -14.66 8.18
C SER A 258 14.05 -13.98 8.76
N GLY A 259 13.13 -13.55 7.90
CA GLY A 259 11.79 -13.06 8.28
C GLY A 259 10.84 -14.11 8.85
N PHE A 260 11.20 -15.41 8.80
CA PHE A 260 10.45 -16.48 9.44
C PHE A 260 11.09 -16.90 10.78
N GLU A 261 10.28 -17.41 11.70
CA GLU A 261 10.78 -17.95 12.97
C GLU A 261 11.67 -19.17 12.76
N GLU A 262 11.27 -20.04 11.83
CA GLU A 262 11.98 -21.27 11.50
C GLU A 262 11.99 -21.49 9.99
N MET A 263 13.06 -22.10 9.50
CA MET A 263 13.21 -22.60 8.14
C MET A 263 13.73 -24.03 8.17
N GLY A 264 13.09 -24.91 7.42
CA GLY A 264 13.58 -26.27 7.23
C GLY A 264 14.72 -26.35 6.21
N ASN A 265 15.31 -27.52 6.08
CA ASN A 265 16.47 -27.77 5.22
C ASN A 265 16.12 -28.33 3.84
N LYS A 266 14.83 -28.32 3.46
CA LYS A 266 14.36 -28.86 2.20
C LYS A 266 13.80 -27.76 1.31
N VAL A 267 14.44 -27.56 0.16
CA VAL A 267 14.01 -26.66 -0.90
C VAL A 267 13.80 -27.46 -2.18
N THR A 268 12.62 -27.33 -2.79
CA THR A 268 12.30 -27.92 -4.09
C THR A 268 12.24 -26.81 -5.13
N ALA A 269 12.85 -27.01 -6.29
CA ALA A 269 12.85 -26.05 -7.39
C ALA A 269 12.14 -26.61 -8.62
N ILE A 270 11.15 -25.87 -9.12
CA ILE A 270 10.37 -26.22 -10.29
C ILE A 270 10.54 -25.13 -11.34
N ARG A 271 11.01 -25.48 -12.53
CA ARG A 271 11.38 -24.50 -13.56
C ARG A 271 10.59 -24.62 -14.84
N THR A 272 10.34 -23.46 -15.45
CA THR A 272 9.91 -23.30 -16.83
C THR A 272 10.99 -22.50 -17.57
N SER A 273 11.50 -23.05 -18.69
CA SER A 273 12.50 -22.40 -19.53
C SER A 273 12.53 -22.98 -20.94
N GLY A 274 13.15 -22.26 -21.88
CA GLY A 274 13.32 -22.74 -23.26
C GLY A 274 12.04 -22.61 -24.12
N ASP A 275 11.96 -23.38 -25.20
CA ASP A 275 10.82 -23.34 -26.12
C ASP A 275 9.77 -24.40 -25.81
N LEU A 276 8.59 -24.31 -26.45
CA LEU A 276 7.48 -25.23 -26.22
C LEU A 276 7.76 -26.69 -26.50
N LYS A 277 8.71 -27.01 -27.39
CA LYS A 277 8.96 -28.39 -27.82
C LYS A 277 10.03 -29.09 -27.00
N THR A 278 11.08 -28.36 -26.64
CA THR A 278 12.28 -28.91 -26.03
C THR A 278 12.60 -28.29 -24.68
N GLY A 279 11.85 -27.28 -24.28
CA GLY A 279 12.05 -26.56 -23.03
C GLY A 279 11.61 -27.33 -21.78
N GLU A 280 11.80 -26.71 -20.67
CA GLU A 280 11.38 -27.20 -19.36
C GLU A 280 10.01 -26.63 -19.02
N HIS A 281 9.05 -27.52 -18.70
CA HIS A 281 7.68 -27.16 -18.36
C HIS A 281 7.34 -27.71 -16.99
N TRP A 282 7.42 -26.85 -15.94
CA TRP A 282 7.28 -27.24 -14.53
C TRP A 282 8.18 -28.42 -14.15
N LYS A 283 9.40 -28.40 -14.67
CA LYS A 283 10.37 -29.45 -14.45
C LYS A 283 10.99 -29.31 -13.06
N ASP A 284 11.04 -30.42 -12.33
CA ASP A 284 11.82 -30.50 -11.10
C ASP A 284 13.33 -30.39 -11.45
N VAL A 285 13.94 -29.33 -10.96
CA VAL A 285 15.35 -29.00 -11.17
C VAL A 285 16.12 -28.91 -9.86
N THR A 286 15.53 -29.39 -8.78
CA THR A 286 16.10 -29.34 -7.43
C THR A 286 17.56 -29.83 -7.37
N LYS A 287 17.87 -30.88 -8.14
CA LYS A 287 19.23 -31.45 -8.19
C LYS A 287 20.20 -30.71 -9.10
N SER A 288 19.68 -29.90 -10.05
CA SER A 288 20.50 -29.23 -11.07
C SER A 288 20.78 -27.76 -10.79
N ASP A 289 20.03 -27.14 -9.91
CA ASP A 289 20.13 -25.71 -9.61
C ASP A 289 21.11 -25.38 -8.47
N ASN A 290 21.95 -26.34 -8.10
CA ASN A 290 22.99 -26.17 -7.07
C ASN A 290 22.46 -25.52 -5.79
N ILE A 291 21.31 -26.01 -5.31
CA ILE A 291 20.67 -25.47 -4.12
C ILE A 291 21.51 -25.83 -2.89
N VAL A 292 21.92 -24.81 -2.17
CA VAL A 292 22.61 -24.97 -0.87
C VAL A 292 21.73 -24.28 0.17
N VAL A 293 21.31 -25.04 1.17
CA VAL A 293 20.45 -24.57 2.25
C VAL A 293 21.27 -24.42 3.50
N ASP A 294 21.18 -23.27 4.14
CA ASP A 294 21.67 -23.01 5.48
C ASP A 294 20.46 -22.67 6.38
N ALA A 295 19.95 -23.70 7.05
CA ALA A 295 18.77 -23.54 7.90
C ALA A 295 19.09 -22.80 9.22
N ASP A 296 20.34 -22.81 9.66
CA ASP A 296 20.77 -22.11 10.87
C ASP A 296 20.83 -20.58 10.63
N GLU A 297 21.30 -20.18 9.45
CA GLU A 297 21.30 -18.77 9.00
C GLU A 297 19.98 -18.39 8.28
N GLN A 298 19.03 -19.33 8.19
CA GLN A 298 17.73 -19.14 7.54
C GLN A 298 17.85 -18.58 6.12
N CYS A 299 18.69 -19.16 5.29
CA CYS A 299 18.84 -18.78 3.89
C CYS A 299 19.08 -20.00 2.98
N PHE A 300 18.95 -19.77 1.68
CA PHE A 300 19.43 -20.73 0.70
C PHE A 300 19.96 -20.01 -0.53
N THR A 301 20.91 -20.62 -1.21
CA THR A 301 21.36 -20.17 -2.54
C THR A 301 20.91 -21.13 -3.61
N ALA A 302 20.63 -20.60 -4.79
CA ALA A 302 20.28 -21.40 -5.96
C ALA A 302 20.82 -20.78 -7.24
N THR A 303 21.19 -21.62 -8.22
CA THR A 303 21.59 -21.16 -9.56
C THR A 303 20.35 -21.12 -10.46
N MET A 304 19.88 -19.92 -10.75
CA MET A 304 18.77 -19.69 -11.69
C MET A 304 19.27 -19.65 -13.12
N LYS A 305 18.75 -20.54 -13.95
CA LYS A 305 19.04 -20.58 -15.40
C LYS A 305 18.63 -19.27 -16.08
N GLY A 306 19.42 -18.83 -17.05
CA GLY A 306 19.08 -17.66 -17.86
C GLY A 306 17.75 -17.84 -18.62
N ASN A 307 16.96 -16.76 -18.75
CA ASN A 307 15.64 -16.76 -19.35
C ASN A 307 14.72 -17.86 -18.78
N SER A 308 14.51 -17.84 -17.48
CA SER A 308 13.69 -18.85 -16.79
C SER A 308 12.79 -18.26 -15.71
N ILE A 309 11.75 -19.03 -15.37
CA ILE A 309 10.90 -18.83 -14.21
C ILE A 309 11.08 -20.04 -13.31
N THR A 310 11.42 -19.85 -12.06
CA THR A 310 11.59 -20.95 -11.10
C THR A 310 10.75 -20.68 -9.86
N THR A 311 9.95 -21.68 -9.48
CA THR A 311 9.24 -21.69 -8.19
C THR A 311 10.05 -22.51 -7.20
N TYR A 312 10.46 -21.88 -6.11
CA TYR A 312 11.07 -22.52 -4.97
C TYR A 312 10.01 -22.79 -3.92
N ILE A 313 9.96 -24.01 -3.40
CA ILE A 313 9.10 -24.45 -2.32
C ILE A 313 10.00 -24.79 -1.16
N VAL A 314 9.96 -23.97 -0.11
CA VAL A 314 10.74 -24.14 1.10
C VAL A 314 9.85 -24.79 2.14
N GLU A 315 10.17 -26.02 2.55
CA GLU A 315 9.40 -26.76 3.56
C GLU A 315 9.91 -26.51 4.98
N GLY A 316 9.05 -26.70 5.97
CA GLY A 316 9.39 -26.51 7.37
C GLY A 316 9.56 -25.03 7.74
N VAL A 317 8.85 -24.16 7.06
CA VAL A 317 8.80 -22.74 7.39
C VAL A 317 7.66 -22.52 8.37
N ASN A 318 7.99 -22.00 9.54
CA ASN A 318 7.02 -21.70 10.58
C ASN A 318 7.10 -20.22 10.97
N GLY A 319 5.95 -19.67 11.34
CA GLY A 319 5.78 -18.33 11.89
C GLY A 319 6.44 -17.24 11.01
N ILE A 320 5.74 -16.20 10.74
CA ILE A 320 6.40 -14.97 10.32
C ILE A 320 6.90 -14.35 11.61
N LYS A 321 8.22 -14.12 11.71
CA LYS A 321 8.74 -13.39 12.87
C LYS A 321 7.93 -12.14 13.01
N ASP A 322 7.34 -11.96 14.16
CA ASP A 322 6.79 -10.68 14.52
C ASP A 322 8.00 -9.74 14.64
N THR A 323 8.27 -9.04 13.53
CA THR A 323 9.34 -8.05 13.46
C THR A 323 9.04 -6.84 14.34
N SER A 324 7.94 -6.85 15.09
CA SER A 324 7.72 -5.90 16.17
C SER A 324 8.77 -6.04 17.28
N ASP A 325 9.50 -7.18 17.36
CA ASP A 325 10.55 -7.41 18.36
C ASP A 325 11.97 -7.62 17.82
N ASP A 326 12.20 -7.80 16.51
CA ASP A 326 13.56 -8.04 15.99
C ASP A 326 13.84 -7.24 14.71
N ASN A 327 14.56 -6.21 14.86
CA ASN A 327 15.58 -5.46 14.10
C ASN A 327 15.64 -5.57 12.55
N THR A 328 14.56 -5.83 11.82
CA THR A 328 14.37 -5.21 10.53
C THR A 328 13.90 -3.79 10.82
N ALA A 329 14.61 -2.82 10.33
CA ALA A 329 14.36 -1.43 10.63
C ALA A 329 12.87 -1.12 10.51
N GLU A 330 12.11 -1.24 11.60
CA GLU A 330 10.78 -0.65 11.68
C GLU A 330 10.92 0.74 11.11
N LYS A 331 10.12 1.05 10.07
CA LYS A 331 9.97 2.45 9.73
C LYS A 331 9.53 3.10 11.02
N PRO A 332 10.34 3.97 11.62
CA PRO A 332 9.99 4.54 12.90
C PRO A 332 8.63 5.19 12.76
N GLU A 333 7.76 5.03 13.71
CA GLU A 333 6.55 5.83 13.74
C GLU A 333 6.96 7.29 13.74
N VAL A 334 6.58 8.02 12.71
CA VAL A 334 7.00 9.39 12.50
C VAL A 334 5.79 10.29 12.29
N ARG A 335 5.87 11.49 12.82
CA ARG A 335 4.85 12.52 12.64
C ARG A 335 5.42 13.69 11.83
N GLN A 336 4.73 14.10 10.76
CA GLN A 336 5.15 15.26 9.98
C GLN A 336 5.10 16.53 10.84
N ILE A 337 6.20 17.29 10.83
CA ILE A 337 6.29 18.60 11.46
C ILE A 337 5.64 19.62 10.53
N ALA A 338 4.66 20.37 11.04
CA ALA A 338 4.08 21.48 10.30
C ALA A 338 5.06 22.64 10.24
N ILE A 339 5.50 23.01 9.05
CA ILE A 339 6.47 24.08 8.80
C ILE A 339 5.76 25.22 8.06
N ALA A 340 5.75 26.39 8.64
CA ALA A 340 5.16 27.58 8.02
C ALA A 340 6.12 28.20 6.99
N LYS A 341 5.59 28.89 5.99
CA LYS A 341 6.39 29.52 4.92
C LYS A 341 7.44 30.52 5.45
N ASN A 342 7.20 31.17 6.57
CA ASN A 342 8.15 32.08 7.22
C ASN A 342 9.29 31.38 7.98
N GLN A 343 9.23 30.07 8.13
CA GLN A 343 10.28 29.21 8.70
C GLN A 343 11.21 28.66 7.61
N VAL A 344 10.99 29.03 6.35
CA VAL A 344 11.78 28.58 5.21
C VAL A 344 12.66 29.70 4.71
N THR A 345 13.95 29.42 4.61
CA THR A 345 14.94 30.30 3.98
C THR A 345 15.64 29.54 2.84
N GLY A 346 16.29 30.26 1.94
CA GLY A 346 16.99 29.61 0.83
C GLY A 346 17.84 30.58 0.02
N SER A 347 18.56 30.02 -0.94
CA SER A 347 19.29 30.80 -1.92
C SER A 347 18.33 31.67 -2.78
N ALA A 348 18.87 32.63 -3.51
CA ALA A 348 18.08 33.44 -4.42
C ALA A 348 17.36 32.54 -5.47
N PRO A 349 16.12 32.84 -5.82
CA PRO A 349 15.45 32.17 -6.94
C PRO A 349 16.16 32.45 -8.26
N TRP A 350 16.07 31.54 -9.21
CA TRP A 350 16.62 31.69 -10.55
C TRP A 350 16.14 33.02 -11.18
N ASN A 351 17.06 33.79 -11.71
CA ASN A 351 16.80 35.11 -12.29
C ASN A 351 16.06 36.10 -11.38
N ASN A 352 16.20 35.97 -10.06
CA ASN A 352 15.47 36.76 -9.06
C ASN A 352 13.95 36.71 -9.24
N GLY A 353 13.44 35.56 -9.68
CA GLY A 353 12.00 35.30 -9.84
C GLY A 353 11.24 35.41 -8.52
N THR A 354 9.95 35.68 -8.58
CA THR A 354 9.10 35.87 -7.39
C THR A 354 8.07 34.75 -7.18
N THR A 355 7.99 33.80 -8.11
CA THR A 355 6.99 32.72 -8.09
C THR A 355 7.54 31.37 -7.63
N ASN A 356 8.79 31.04 -8.04
CA ASN A 356 9.42 29.76 -7.72
C ASN A 356 10.40 29.92 -6.56
N VAL A 357 9.86 30.31 -5.42
CA VAL A 357 10.61 30.70 -4.22
C VAL A 357 10.79 29.54 -3.25
N ALA A 358 11.78 29.65 -2.35
CA ALA A 358 12.12 28.58 -1.40
C ALA A 358 10.92 28.08 -0.57
N SER A 359 10.01 28.97 -0.18
CA SER A 359 8.83 28.59 0.63
C SER A 359 7.79 27.74 -0.11
N ASN A 360 7.96 27.48 -1.40
CA ASN A 360 7.07 26.56 -2.12
C ASN A 360 7.31 25.10 -1.70
N VAL A 361 8.47 24.77 -1.14
CA VAL A 361 8.80 23.39 -0.75
C VAL A 361 8.03 22.87 0.48
N VAL A 362 7.15 23.68 1.06
CA VAL A 362 6.32 23.30 2.23
C VAL A 362 4.83 23.59 2.02
N ASP A 363 4.38 23.68 0.78
CA ASP A 363 2.98 24.05 0.50
C ASP A 363 2.05 22.86 0.15
N ASN A 364 2.57 21.65 0.22
CA ASN A 364 1.88 20.39 -0.09
C ASN A 364 1.32 20.36 -1.54
N ASN A 365 2.01 20.98 -2.48
CA ASN A 365 1.60 21.06 -3.86
C ASN A 365 2.73 20.69 -4.82
N TYR A 366 2.74 19.47 -5.33
CA TYR A 366 3.75 19.01 -6.30
C TYR A 366 3.74 19.77 -7.64
N GLY A 367 2.77 20.64 -7.87
CA GLY A 367 2.72 21.53 -9.03
C GLY A 367 3.51 22.83 -8.86
N THR A 368 3.88 23.19 -7.64
CA THR A 368 4.76 24.30 -7.28
C THR A 368 6.16 23.77 -6.96
N PHE A 369 7.16 24.62 -7.00
CA PHE A 369 8.55 24.20 -6.75
C PHE A 369 9.44 25.40 -6.40
N PHE A 370 10.57 25.12 -5.82
CA PHE A 370 11.67 26.04 -5.76
C PHE A 370 12.57 25.85 -7.00
N ASP A 371 13.00 26.97 -7.60
CA ASP A 371 13.97 27.03 -8.68
C ASP A 371 15.07 28.01 -8.26
N GLY A 372 16.09 27.51 -7.65
CA GLY A 372 17.18 28.31 -7.09
C GLY A 372 18.30 28.60 -8.06
N VAL A 373 19.34 29.28 -7.57
CA VAL A 373 20.60 29.44 -8.30
C VAL A 373 21.29 28.10 -8.54
N SER A 374 22.28 28.05 -9.42
CA SER A 374 22.92 26.80 -9.87
C SER A 374 23.38 25.88 -8.73
N SER A 375 23.98 26.43 -7.66
CA SER A 375 24.37 25.73 -6.43
C SER A 375 23.43 26.16 -5.28
N GLY A 376 22.13 25.98 -5.47
CA GLY A 376 21.12 26.47 -4.57
C GLY A 376 20.94 25.61 -3.30
N TYR A 377 20.27 26.19 -2.31
CA TYR A 377 19.87 25.50 -1.11
C TYR A 377 18.53 26.02 -0.59
N VAL A 378 17.86 25.20 0.20
CA VAL A 378 16.72 25.59 1.03
C VAL A 378 16.92 25.04 2.43
N THR A 379 16.54 25.83 3.44
CA THR A 379 16.65 25.50 4.86
C THR A 379 15.30 25.65 5.54
N LEU A 380 14.93 24.67 6.32
CA LEU A 380 13.76 24.64 7.17
C LEU A 380 14.18 24.87 8.63
N ASP A 381 13.55 25.83 9.35
CA ASP A 381 13.71 26.02 10.79
C ASP A 381 12.54 25.31 11.51
N LEU A 382 12.83 24.24 12.23
CA LEU A 382 11.83 23.48 12.97
C LEU A 382 11.38 24.19 14.26
N GLY A 383 11.99 25.34 14.57
CA GLY A 383 11.68 26.14 15.75
C GLY A 383 12.39 25.68 17.02
N GLN A 384 12.72 24.42 17.11
CA GLN A 384 13.45 23.81 18.24
C GLN A 384 14.25 22.61 17.77
N GLU A 385 15.20 22.18 18.58
CA GLU A 385 15.89 20.91 18.35
C GLU A 385 14.90 19.77 18.44
N THR A 386 14.84 18.91 17.42
CA THR A 386 13.85 17.85 17.27
C THR A 386 14.54 16.56 16.79
N GLN A 387 14.15 15.44 17.38
CA GLN A 387 14.61 14.14 16.94
C GLN A 387 13.97 13.79 15.59
N ILE A 388 14.80 13.58 14.58
CA ILE A 388 14.37 13.37 13.19
C ILE A 388 14.18 11.88 12.94
N GLY A 389 12.95 11.44 12.78
CA GLY A 389 12.62 10.05 12.43
C GLY A 389 12.63 9.77 10.93
N ALA A 390 12.27 10.78 10.11
CA ALA A 390 12.35 10.69 8.66
C ALA A 390 12.41 12.08 8.00
N ILE A 391 12.89 12.10 6.77
CA ILE A 391 12.81 13.27 5.88
C ILE A 391 12.22 12.81 4.55
N ALA A 392 11.28 13.59 3.99
CA ALA A 392 10.75 13.34 2.66
C ALA A 392 11.09 14.49 1.72
N TYR A 393 11.32 14.15 0.48
CA TYR A 393 11.55 15.16 -0.57
C TYR A 393 10.88 14.73 -1.87
N ALA A 394 10.45 15.70 -2.66
CA ALA A 394 9.89 15.47 -3.98
C ALA A 394 10.55 16.41 -5.00
N PRO A 395 10.98 15.91 -6.17
CA PRO A 395 11.61 16.72 -7.19
C PRO A 395 10.61 17.60 -7.92
N ARG A 396 11.09 18.66 -8.56
CA ARG A 396 10.33 19.36 -9.59
C ARG A 396 10.01 18.41 -10.74
N THR A 397 8.74 18.32 -11.14
CA THR A 397 8.30 17.51 -12.27
C THR A 397 9.06 17.86 -13.56
N GLY A 398 9.57 16.86 -14.26
CA GLY A 398 10.41 17.00 -15.47
C GLY A 398 11.89 17.29 -15.19
N TYR A 399 12.30 17.40 -13.92
CA TYR A 399 13.66 17.73 -13.53
C TYR A 399 14.21 16.85 -12.40
N ALA A 400 13.63 15.69 -12.19
CA ALA A 400 13.98 14.78 -11.09
C ALA A 400 15.46 14.39 -11.05
N SER A 401 16.10 14.25 -12.20
CA SER A 401 17.54 13.94 -12.28
C SER A 401 18.45 15.01 -11.68
N ARG A 402 17.97 16.26 -11.52
CA ARG A 402 18.72 17.34 -10.87
C ARG A 402 18.85 17.18 -9.35
N CYS A 403 18.07 16.30 -8.75
CA CYS A 403 18.20 15.95 -7.34
C CYS A 403 19.38 15.00 -7.07
N VAL A 404 19.90 14.31 -8.08
CA VAL A 404 21.03 13.38 -7.89
C VAL A 404 22.28 14.13 -7.49
N GLY A 405 22.91 13.72 -6.39
CA GLY A 405 24.04 14.39 -5.76
C GLY A 405 23.65 15.47 -4.73
N ALA A 406 22.34 15.79 -4.61
CA ALA A 406 21.90 16.69 -3.56
C ALA A 406 22.13 16.10 -2.18
N VAL A 407 22.44 16.97 -1.22
CA VAL A 407 22.71 16.60 0.17
C VAL A 407 21.67 17.20 1.09
N ILE A 408 21.11 16.36 1.96
CA ILE A 408 20.28 16.78 3.09
C ILE A 408 21.16 16.80 4.33
N SER A 409 21.21 17.94 5.03
CA SER A 409 22.06 18.16 6.21
C SER A 409 21.25 18.71 7.38
N GLY A 410 21.67 18.40 8.61
CA GLY A 410 21.10 18.90 9.85
C GLY A 410 22.05 19.85 10.59
N SER A 411 21.49 20.81 11.33
CA SER A 411 22.25 21.75 12.17
C SER A 411 21.43 22.22 13.38
N ASN A 412 22.11 22.55 14.48
CA ASN A 412 21.47 23.17 15.65
C ASN A 412 21.73 24.67 15.77
N ASP A 413 22.73 25.19 15.06
CA ASP A 413 23.11 26.61 15.10
C ASP A 413 22.90 27.33 13.75
N GLY A 414 22.59 26.58 12.68
CA GLY A 414 22.44 27.11 11.32
C GLY A 414 23.78 27.42 10.61
N GLU A 415 24.92 27.18 11.25
CA GLU A 415 26.25 27.43 10.75
C GLU A 415 27.02 26.13 10.52
N ASN A 416 27.03 25.24 11.50
CA ASN A 416 27.68 23.94 11.44
C ASN A 416 26.71 22.85 10.99
N TRP A 417 27.01 22.21 9.87
CA TRP A 417 26.12 21.25 9.22
C TRP A 417 26.70 19.84 9.22
N THR A 418 25.85 18.86 9.51
CA THR A 418 26.16 17.44 9.41
C THR A 418 25.34 16.84 8.27
N ASP A 419 25.99 16.18 7.33
CA ASP A 419 25.33 15.51 6.22
C ASP A 419 24.58 14.29 6.73
N LEU A 420 23.30 14.22 6.41
CA LEU A 420 22.38 13.16 6.83
C LEU A 420 22.11 12.18 5.70
N TYR A 421 21.96 12.68 4.48
CA TYR A 421 21.61 11.85 3.34
C TYR A 421 22.06 12.49 2.03
N THR A 422 22.63 11.69 1.14
CA THR A 422 22.95 12.10 -0.23
C THR A 422 22.06 11.35 -1.21
N ILE A 423 21.37 12.06 -2.08
CA ILE A 423 20.49 11.47 -3.08
C ILE A 423 21.34 10.82 -4.17
N SER A 424 21.36 9.50 -4.21
CA SER A 424 22.21 8.70 -5.12
C SER A 424 21.55 8.32 -6.43
N SER A 425 20.22 8.40 -6.52
CA SER A 425 19.44 8.01 -7.70
C SER A 425 18.33 9.02 -7.98
N THR A 426 17.84 9.04 -9.22
CA THR A 426 16.73 9.91 -9.63
C THR A 426 15.45 9.55 -8.86
N PRO A 427 14.89 10.47 -8.05
CA PRO A 427 13.67 10.20 -7.29
C PRO A 427 12.44 10.16 -8.21
N ALA A 428 11.38 9.53 -7.72
CA ALA A 428 10.09 9.52 -8.41
C ALA A 428 9.45 10.93 -8.39
N GLU A 429 8.71 11.26 -9.44
CA GLU A 429 8.03 12.55 -9.59
C GLU A 429 6.64 12.54 -8.97
N LYS A 430 6.19 13.70 -8.50
CA LYS A 430 4.85 13.94 -7.93
C LYS A 430 4.51 13.10 -6.70
N GLN A 431 5.51 12.66 -5.99
CA GLN A 431 5.36 11.92 -4.73
C GLN A 431 6.57 12.15 -3.84
N ASP A 432 6.40 11.91 -2.55
CA ASP A 432 7.48 12.00 -1.58
C ASP A 432 8.39 10.76 -1.67
N THR A 433 9.70 10.99 -1.72
CA THR A 433 10.69 9.96 -1.47
C THR A 433 11.08 10.05 0.00
N MET A 434 10.72 9.02 0.78
CA MET A 434 10.97 8.98 2.21
C MET A 434 12.34 8.42 2.52
N VAL A 435 13.07 9.10 3.39
CA VAL A 435 14.32 8.62 4.00
C VAL A 435 14.06 8.43 5.49
N TYR A 436 14.01 7.19 5.94
CA TYR A 436 13.82 6.84 7.33
C TYR A 436 15.15 6.65 8.05
N TYR A 437 15.24 7.09 9.28
CA TYR A 437 16.39 6.86 10.14
C TYR A 437 16.08 5.66 11.03
N THR A 438 16.61 4.51 10.67
CA THR A 438 16.27 3.23 11.28
C THR A 438 17.31 2.73 12.29
N ASP A 439 18.51 3.28 12.26
CA ASP A 439 19.61 2.85 13.13
C ASP A 439 19.70 3.66 14.44
N PHE A 440 18.56 3.80 15.09
CA PHE A 440 18.45 4.58 16.33
C PHE A 440 19.16 3.96 17.54
N LYS A 441 19.33 2.63 17.53
CA LYS A 441 19.88 1.90 18.68
C LYS A 441 21.40 1.97 18.74
N THR A 442 22.07 2.08 17.60
CA THR A 442 23.53 2.03 17.50
C THR A 442 24.20 3.38 17.33
N THR A 443 23.60 4.31 16.60
CA THR A 443 24.18 5.60 16.27
C THR A 443 23.53 6.80 16.98
N GLY A 444 22.40 6.58 17.65
CA GLY A 444 21.57 7.63 18.22
C GLY A 444 20.68 8.32 17.21
N VAL A 445 19.54 8.84 17.65
CA VAL A 445 18.60 9.57 16.79
C VAL A 445 19.20 10.93 16.45
N PRO A 446 19.31 11.31 15.17
CA PRO A 446 19.76 12.65 14.82
C PRO A 446 18.76 13.70 15.34
N SER A 447 19.27 14.70 16.05
CA SER A 447 18.47 15.75 16.65
C SER A 447 18.96 17.11 16.17
N TYR A 448 18.09 17.81 15.42
CA TYR A 448 18.43 19.09 14.81
C TYR A 448 17.27 20.08 14.86
N ARG A 449 17.62 21.36 14.89
CA ARG A 449 16.69 22.46 14.71
C ARG A 449 16.51 22.85 13.25
N TYR A 450 17.56 22.75 12.46
CA TYR A 450 17.56 23.15 11.05
C TYR A 450 17.83 21.97 10.14
N ILE A 451 17.05 21.87 9.06
CA ILE A 451 17.26 20.88 7.99
C ILE A 451 17.50 21.65 6.69
N LYS A 452 18.57 21.32 5.99
CA LYS A 452 18.96 21.95 4.73
C LYS A 452 19.02 20.91 3.61
N TYR A 453 18.43 21.25 2.49
CA TYR A 453 18.65 20.59 1.20
C TYR A 453 19.55 21.49 0.35
N SER A 454 20.62 20.95 -0.16
CA SER A 454 21.58 21.70 -0.99
C SER A 454 22.01 20.89 -2.20
N VAL A 455 22.31 21.58 -3.29
CA VAL A 455 22.76 20.97 -4.55
C VAL A 455 24.08 21.62 -5.01
N ASP A 456 24.84 20.82 -5.72
CA ASP A 456 26.00 21.32 -6.44
C ASP A 456 25.64 22.09 -7.72
N ALA A 457 26.64 22.53 -8.48
CA ALA A 457 26.44 23.24 -9.73
C ALA A 457 25.52 22.47 -10.69
N ASN A 458 24.53 23.17 -11.25
CA ASN A 458 23.49 22.71 -12.18
C ASN A 458 22.29 21.96 -11.54
N GLY A 459 22.23 21.79 -10.24
CA GLY A 459 21.05 21.23 -9.55
C GLY A 459 19.90 22.21 -9.42
N ASN A 460 20.19 23.50 -9.34
CA ASN A 460 19.22 24.61 -9.23
C ASN A 460 18.22 24.46 -8.07
N CYS A 461 18.48 23.59 -7.12
CA CYS A 461 17.58 23.26 -6.02
C CYS A 461 16.12 23.05 -6.51
N ASN A 462 15.96 22.26 -7.58
CA ASN A 462 14.68 22.00 -8.22
C ASN A 462 13.83 21.01 -7.41
N LEU A 463 13.24 21.51 -6.34
CA LEU A 463 12.50 20.74 -5.35
C LEU A 463 11.06 21.24 -5.26
N SER A 464 10.08 20.33 -5.32
CA SER A 464 8.67 20.65 -5.10
C SER A 464 8.31 20.58 -3.62
N GLU A 465 8.76 19.55 -2.90
CA GLU A 465 8.43 19.38 -1.47
C GLU A 465 9.66 18.96 -0.67
N LEU A 466 9.75 19.47 0.56
CA LEU A 466 10.69 19.03 1.60
C LEU A 466 9.94 18.96 2.92
N LYS A 467 9.83 17.77 3.50
CA LYS A 467 9.09 17.50 4.72
C LYS A 467 10.00 16.86 5.74
N VAL A 468 9.81 17.21 6.99
CA VAL A 468 10.55 16.64 8.12
C VAL A 468 9.56 15.97 9.05
N TYR A 469 9.90 14.79 9.52
CA TYR A 469 9.09 13.99 10.41
C TYR A 469 9.87 13.76 11.71
N GLU A 470 9.26 14.15 12.82
CA GLU A 470 9.81 13.82 14.14
C GLU A 470 9.55 12.34 14.47
N LEU A 471 10.43 11.79 15.26
CA LEU A 471 10.30 10.42 15.77
C LEU A 471 9.18 10.37 16.82
N THR A 472 8.19 9.50 16.66
CA THR A 472 7.09 9.35 17.61
C THR A 472 7.50 8.69 18.92
N ASP A 473 8.57 7.91 18.94
CA ASP A 473 9.16 7.40 20.17
C ASP A 473 9.66 8.52 21.11
N ALA A 474 10.03 9.67 20.56
CA ALA A 474 10.29 10.87 21.38
C ALA A 474 9.02 11.36 22.07
N ILE A 475 7.85 11.17 21.44
CA ILE A 475 6.53 11.43 22.04
C ILE A 475 6.22 10.37 23.09
N ALA A 476 6.47 9.10 22.79
CA ALA A 476 6.29 7.99 23.74
C ALA A 476 7.13 8.17 25.01
N THR A 477 8.38 8.65 24.90
CA THR A 477 9.19 8.98 26.08
C THR A 477 8.68 10.18 26.88
N SER A 478 7.92 11.08 26.26
CA SER A 478 7.28 12.22 26.92
C SER A 478 5.85 11.91 27.41
N MET A 479 5.26 10.78 26.98
CA MET A 479 3.95 10.35 27.45
C MET A 479 3.98 10.08 28.96
N THR A 480 2.95 10.56 29.64
CA THR A 480 2.74 10.27 31.06
C THR A 480 2.05 8.92 31.25
N ALA A 481 1.21 8.52 30.31
CA ALA A 481 0.57 7.20 30.23
C ALA A 481 0.18 6.88 28.78
N HIS A 482 0.21 5.59 28.43
CA HIS A 482 -0.25 5.06 27.15
C HIS A 482 -1.02 3.76 27.38
N TYR A 483 -2.23 3.66 26.89
CA TYR A 483 -3.08 2.49 27.02
C TYR A 483 -3.39 1.92 25.63
N ASP A 484 -2.88 0.75 25.35
CA ASP A 484 -3.12 -0.02 24.11
C ASP A 484 -4.35 -0.94 24.20
N MET A 485 -5.20 -0.69 25.20
CA MET A 485 -6.39 -1.47 25.53
C MET A 485 -6.11 -2.90 26.02
N SER A 486 -4.88 -3.23 26.38
CA SER A 486 -4.57 -4.45 27.11
C SER A 486 -5.02 -4.36 28.57
N VAL A 487 -5.68 -5.44 29.03
CA VAL A 487 -6.20 -5.53 30.41
C VAL A 487 -5.52 -6.68 31.12
N SER A 488 -4.98 -6.41 32.32
CA SER A 488 -4.38 -7.40 33.18
C SER A 488 -4.76 -7.14 34.64
N GLU A 489 -5.12 -8.19 35.37
CA GLU A 489 -5.48 -8.11 36.79
C GLU A 489 -6.57 -7.04 37.10
N GLY A 490 -7.54 -6.87 36.18
CA GLY A 490 -8.62 -5.88 36.34
C GLY A 490 -8.19 -4.43 36.15
N LYS A 491 -7.05 -4.20 35.51
CA LYS A 491 -6.54 -2.87 35.18
C LYS A 491 -6.27 -2.77 33.68
N LEU A 492 -6.44 -1.58 33.15
CA LEU A 492 -5.95 -1.20 31.84
C LEU A 492 -4.46 -0.89 31.96
N THR A 493 -3.64 -1.62 31.23
CA THR A 493 -2.18 -1.58 31.36
C THR A 493 -1.60 -0.32 30.74
N ASP A 494 -0.74 0.38 31.48
CA ASP A 494 0.06 1.49 30.95
C ASP A 494 1.34 0.96 30.28
N VAL A 495 1.32 0.90 28.94
CA VAL A 495 2.46 0.43 28.14
C VAL A 495 3.52 1.52 27.91
N SER A 496 3.38 2.72 28.47
CA SER A 496 4.42 3.75 28.41
C SER A 496 5.65 3.43 29.26
N GLY A 497 5.59 2.37 30.07
CA GLY A 497 6.63 2.01 31.04
C GLY A 497 6.70 2.90 32.30
N LYS A 498 5.71 3.80 32.49
CA LYS A 498 5.65 4.71 33.66
C LYS A 498 4.87 4.12 34.83
N GLY A 499 4.16 3.00 34.62
CA GLY A 499 3.41 2.29 35.67
C GLY A 499 2.12 2.97 36.10
N ASN A 500 1.52 3.75 35.23
CA ASN A 500 0.28 4.48 35.47
C ASN A 500 -0.95 3.69 35.05
N ASP A 501 -1.03 2.41 35.44
CA ASP A 501 -2.18 1.55 35.12
C ASP A 501 -3.48 2.17 35.58
N ALA A 502 -4.54 2.08 34.74
CA ALA A 502 -5.84 2.59 35.08
C ALA A 502 -6.74 1.51 35.71
N ALA A 503 -7.45 1.85 36.76
CA ALA A 503 -8.40 0.93 37.39
C ALA A 503 -9.68 0.84 36.57
N LEU A 504 -10.16 -0.38 36.27
CA LEU A 504 -11.40 -0.62 35.57
C LEU A 504 -12.56 -0.75 36.54
N HIS A 505 -13.71 -0.11 36.19
CA HIS A 505 -14.96 -0.17 36.95
C HIS A 505 -16.09 -0.62 36.03
N ASP A 506 -16.83 -1.65 36.46
CA ASP A 506 -17.92 -2.28 35.72
C ASP A 506 -17.57 -2.79 34.31
N ILE A 507 -16.29 -2.92 34.03
CA ILE A 507 -15.67 -3.52 32.85
C ILE A 507 -14.48 -4.37 33.29
N ASP A 508 -14.16 -5.40 32.52
CA ASP A 508 -13.08 -6.35 32.81
C ASP A 508 -12.45 -6.89 31.50
N GLU A 509 -11.58 -7.87 31.61
CA GLU A 509 -10.91 -8.52 30.49
C GLU A 509 -11.87 -9.05 29.41
N SER A 510 -13.11 -9.44 29.79
CA SER A 510 -14.13 -9.90 28.82
C SER A 510 -14.67 -8.75 27.94
N SER A 511 -14.36 -7.51 28.28
CA SER A 511 -14.73 -6.32 27.52
C SER A 511 -13.71 -5.95 26.43
N VAL A 512 -12.57 -6.65 26.39
CA VAL A 512 -11.59 -6.51 25.30
C VAL A 512 -12.10 -7.26 24.08
N ALA A 513 -12.12 -6.59 22.94
CA ALA A 513 -12.49 -7.14 21.65
C ALA A 513 -11.41 -6.77 20.61
N THR A 514 -11.45 -7.42 19.46
CA THR A 514 -10.56 -7.10 18.34
C THR A 514 -11.35 -6.36 17.27
N TYR A 515 -10.83 -5.23 16.83
CA TYR A 515 -11.35 -4.49 15.67
C TYR A 515 -10.22 -4.33 14.64
N GLY A 516 -10.33 -5.05 13.54
CA GLY A 516 -9.21 -5.18 12.59
C GLY A 516 -8.03 -5.94 13.24
N LYS A 517 -6.88 -5.30 13.35
CA LYS A 517 -5.68 -5.83 14.02
C LYS A 517 -5.49 -5.26 15.43
N GLU A 518 -6.35 -4.37 15.89
CA GLU A 518 -6.19 -3.65 17.13
C GLU A 518 -7.09 -4.20 18.25
N SER A 519 -6.58 -4.21 19.46
CA SER A 519 -7.37 -4.46 20.66
C SER A 519 -8.19 -3.23 20.98
N VAL A 520 -9.46 -3.41 21.28
CA VAL A 520 -10.37 -2.33 21.68
C VAL A 520 -11.05 -2.70 23.00
N LEU A 521 -11.24 -1.72 23.88
CA LEU A 521 -11.98 -1.90 25.11
C LEU A 521 -13.42 -1.38 24.92
N GLN A 522 -14.40 -2.27 25.10
CA GLN A 522 -15.82 -1.96 24.97
C GLN A 522 -16.36 -1.44 26.30
N PHE A 523 -16.66 -0.16 26.34
CA PHE A 523 -17.34 0.45 27.49
C PHE A 523 -18.84 0.19 27.41
N LYS A 524 -19.40 -0.41 28.47
CA LYS A 524 -20.84 -0.61 28.67
C LYS A 524 -21.37 0.52 29.54
N LYS A 525 -22.70 0.60 29.69
CA LYS A 525 -23.32 1.52 30.61
C LYS A 525 -22.68 1.40 32.00
N ASP A 526 -22.33 2.55 32.58
CA ASP A 526 -21.69 2.69 33.87
C ASP A 526 -20.22 2.23 33.96
N GLY A 527 -19.65 1.66 32.86
CA GLY A 527 -18.24 1.26 32.79
C GLY A 527 -17.30 2.43 32.52
N TYR A 528 -16.19 2.50 33.25
CA TYR A 528 -15.14 3.50 33.06
C TYR A 528 -13.76 2.99 33.50
N ALA A 529 -12.72 3.68 33.05
CA ALA A 529 -11.35 3.50 33.50
C ALA A 529 -10.93 4.73 34.31
N ASP A 530 -10.48 4.50 35.52
CA ASP A 530 -9.99 5.56 36.42
C ASP A 530 -8.47 5.65 36.35
N ILE A 531 -7.97 6.69 35.69
CA ILE A 531 -6.54 6.89 35.47
C ILE A 531 -5.92 7.52 36.74
N PRO A 532 -4.64 7.20 37.05
CA PRO A 532 -3.98 7.74 38.23
C PRO A 532 -3.99 9.27 38.31
N ALA A 533 -4.16 9.79 39.49
CA ALA A 533 -4.15 11.24 39.70
C ALA A 533 -2.77 11.86 39.41
N GLY A 534 -2.76 13.08 38.90
CA GLY A 534 -1.54 13.85 38.67
C GLY A 534 -0.95 13.74 37.26
N LEU A 535 -1.55 12.93 36.35
CA LEU A 535 -1.04 12.78 35.00
C LEU A 535 -1.10 14.05 34.15
N ALA A 536 -2.05 14.94 34.44
CA ALA A 536 -2.21 16.20 33.68
C ALA A 536 -1.11 17.26 33.99
N GLY A 537 -0.17 16.95 34.88
CA GLY A 537 0.88 17.89 35.27
C GLY A 537 0.39 19.09 36.09
N THR A 538 1.35 19.92 36.52
CA THR A 538 1.05 21.13 37.34
C THR A 538 1.19 22.43 36.56
N ASP A 539 1.72 22.38 35.34
CA ASP A 539 1.92 23.56 34.47
C ASP A 539 0.69 23.91 33.61
N GLY A 540 -0.37 23.13 33.72
CA GLY A 540 -1.62 23.33 32.99
C GLY A 540 -1.55 23.02 31.50
N LYS A 541 -0.47 22.38 31.03
CA LYS A 541 -0.29 21.97 29.64
C LYS A 541 -0.30 20.47 29.55
N PHE A 542 -1.25 19.91 28.84
CA PHE A 542 -1.30 18.49 28.53
C PHE A 542 -2.08 18.22 27.25
N THR A 543 -1.87 17.08 26.67
CA THR A 543 -2.61 16.59 25.50
C THR A 543 -3.18 15.22 25.84
N VAL A 544 -4.45 15.02 25.49
CA VAL A 544 -5.09 13.69 25.53
C VAL A 544 -5.47 13.32 24.11
N GLN A 545 -5.04 12.14 23.69
CA GLN A 545 -5.42 11.56 22.42
C GLN A 545 -6.17 10.26 22.70
N ALA A 546 -7.26 10.03 22.00
CA ALA A 546 -8.02 8.79 22.06
C ALA A 546 -8.63 8.48 20.70
N THR A 547 -8.57 7.21 20.30
CA THR A 547 -9.30 6.67 19.16
C THR A 547 -10.53 5.94 19.71
N PHE A 548 -11.70 6.25 19.19
CA PHE A 548 -12.95 5.65 19.67
C PHE A 548 -13.97 5.48 18.56
N SER A 549 -14.91 4.57 18.79
CA SER A 549 -16.11 4.41 17.96
C SER A 549 -17.34 4.36 18.85
N THR A 550 -18.45 4.93 18.41
CA THR A 550 -19.74 4.87 19.11
C THR A 550 -20.84 4.47 18.13
N GLN A 551 -21.76 3.61 18.61
CA GLN A 551 -22.86 3.10 17.80
C GLN A 551 -24.22 3.74 18.14
N THR A 552 -24.28 4.55 19.17
CA THR A 552 -25.54 5.14 19.65
C THR A 552 -25.42 6.63 19.86
N GLN A 553 -26.44 7.38 19.46
CA GLN A 553 -26.55 8.80 19.82
C GLN A 553 -26.99 8.93 21.28
N ALA A 554 -26.02 9.12 22.16
CA ALA A 554 -26.24 9.40 23.58
C ALA A 554 -25.05 10.23 24.09
N ASP A 555 -25.23 10.99 25.18
CA ASP A 555 -24.12 11.69 25.79
C ASP A 555 -23.09 10.68 26.30
N HIS A 556 -21.96 10.55 25.60
CA HIS A 556 -20.83 9.72 25.99
C HIS A 556 -19.67 10.62 26.40
N TRP A 557 -19.12 10.37 27.57
CA TRP A 557 -17.91 11.05 28.03
C TRP A 557 -16.71 10.22 27.58
N LEU A 558 -15.88 10.79 26.73
CA LEU A 558 -14.67 10.13 26.29
C LEU A 558 -13.61 10.17 27.38
N TRP A 559 -13.44 11.33 28.03
CA TRP A 559 -12.62 11.49 29.22
C TRP A 559 -13.05 12.71 30.02
N CYS A 560 -12.76 12.68 31.31
CA CYS A 560 -13.04 13.77 32.24
C CYS A 560 -11.93 13.89 33.28
N PHE A 561 -11.39 15.09 33.42
CA PHE A 561 -10.49 15.44 34.51
C PHE A 561 -11.19 16.44 35.43
N GLY A 562 -11.17 16.21 36.70
CA GLY A 562 -11.74 17.17 37.62
C GLY A 562 -12.16 16.60 38.96
N ARG A 563 -12.69 17.49 39.78
CA ARG A 563 -13.23 17.13 41.08
C ARG A 563 -14.74 17.30 41.07
N THR A 564 -15.45 16.22 41.28
CA THR A 564 -16.90 16.25 41.49
C THR A 564 -17.19 16.31 42.99
N VAL A 565 -17.94 17.29 43.46
CA VAL A 565 -18.56 17.29 44.77
C VAL A 565 -19.99 16.77 44.64
N SER A 566 -20.16 15.54 44.91
CA SER A 566 -21.31 14.70 45.24
C SER A 566 -22.65 14.85 44.51
N THR A 567 -23.03 15.90 43.81
CA THR A 567 -24.26 16.01 43.01
C THR A 567 -24.24 17.17 42.03
N TRP A 568 -24.55 16.89 40.77
CA TRP A 568 -24.93 17.90 39.79
C TRP A 568 -26.06 18.77 40.33
N PRO A 569 -25.98 20.14 40.31
CA PRO A 569 -25.03 20.95 39.51
C PRO A 569 -23.82 21.50 40.30
N ASN A 570 -23.48 20.97 41.45
CA ASN A 570 -22.42 21.49 42.32
C ASN A 570 -21.06 20.88 41.93
N VAL A 571 -20.59 21.16 40.75
CA VAL A 571 -19.30 20.69 40.24
C VAL A 571 -18.32 21.85 40.29
N ASP A 572 -17.22 21.67 41.03
CA ASP A 572 -16.30 22.79 41.27
C ASP A 572 -15.41 23.08 40.04
N ASN A 573 -14.58 22.15 39.65
CA ASN A 573 -13.64 22.33 38.55
C ASN A 573 -13.52 21.04 37.75
N TYR A 574 -13.74 21.11 36.46
CA TYR A 574 -13.59 19.97 35.55
C TYR A 574 -13.23 20.41 34.14
N LEU A 575 -12.68 19.47 33.41
CA LEU A 575 -12.48 19.51 31.97
C LEU A 575 -12.89 18.16 31.40
N PHE A 576 -13.80 18.14 30.45
CA PHE A 576 -14.17 16.88 29.78
C PHE A 576 -14.31 17.03 28.26
N VAL A 577 -14.23 15.91 27.57
CA VAL A 577 -14.66 15.76 26.19
C VAL A 577 -15.78 14.73 26.13
N GLY A 578 -16.90 15.15 25.58
CA GLY A 578 -18.07 14.32 25.33
C GLY A 578 -18.30 14.16 23.82
N VAL A 579 -18.82 13.02 23.42
CA VAL A 579 -19.14 12.68 22.03
C VAL A 579 -20.63 12.36 21.92
N ASP A 580 -21.18 12.53 20.71
CA ASP A 580 -22.60 12.27 20.40
C ASP A 580 -23.60 12.95 21.36
N SER A 581 -23.37 14.22 21.69
CA SER A 581 -24.21 14.93 22.61
C SER A 581 -25.70 14.90 22.25
N ASN A 582 -26.57 14.60 23.24
CA ASN A 582 -28.02 14.68 23.11
C ASN A 582 -28.58 16.10 23.36
N GLN A 583 -27.75 17.02 23.77
CA GLN A 583 -28.20 18.37 24.10
C GLN A 583 -28.57 19.15 22.85
N ASN A 584 -29.73 19.77 22.84
CA ASN A 584 -30.34 20.40 21.66
C ASN A 584 -29.40 21.32 20.87
N SER A 585 -28.49 22.03 21.51
CA SER A 585 -27.53 22.94 20.87
C SER A 585 -26.29 22.21 20.29
N TYR A 586 -26.04 20.95 20.64
CA TYR A 586 -24.82 20.22 20.34
C TYR A 586 -25.09 18.80 19.85
N LYS A 587 -26.33 18.50 19.48
CA LYS A 587 -26.78 17.16 19.11
C LYS A 587 -25.91 16.56 18.00
N GLY A 588 -25.34 15.38 18.26
CA GLY A 588 -24.50 14.65 17.33
C GLY A 588 -23.08 15.21 17.19
N ASN A 589 -22.67 16.17 18.00
CA ASN A 589 -21.33 16.77 17.95
C ASN A 589 -20.47 16.33 19.14
N THR A 590 -19.15 16.37 18.91
CA THR A 590 -18.17 16.33 20.00
C THR A 590 -18.14 17.70 20.71
N ILE A 591 -18.14 17.68 22.01
CA ILE A 591 -18.07 18.89 22.84
C ILE A 591 -16.90 18.83 23.81
N ALA A 592 -16.21 19.95 24.00
CA ALA A 592 -15.30 20.14 25.11
C ALA A 592 -15.93 21.13 26.10
N ALA A 593 -15.84 20.83 27.38
CA ALA A 593 -16.36 21.72 28.43
C ALA A 593 -15.34 21.91 29.54
N ILE A 594 -15.23 23.13 30.01
CA ILE A 594 -14.41 23.52 31.16
C ILE A 594 -15.26 24.23 32.19
N SER A 595 -15.08 23.92 33.46
CA SER A 595 -15.66 24.65 34.58
C SER A 595 -14.57 25.10 35.53
N ALA A 596 -14.58 26.42 35.82
CA ALA A 596 -13.72 27.05 36.82
C ALA A 596 -14.54 28.16 37.50
N GLY A 597 -15.58 27.77 38.27
CA GLY A 597 -16.54 28.68 38.84
C GLY A 597 -17.72 29.06 37.94
N GLY A 598 -17.83 28.45 36.76
CA GLY A 598 -18.93 28.56 35.79
C GLY A 598 -18.58 27.75 34.54
N GLU A 599 -19.57 27.02 34.02
CA GLU A 599 -19.32 26.13 32.85
C GLU A 599 -19.29 26.93 31.54
N SER A 600 -18.24 26.73 30.77
CA SER A 600 -18.15 27.16 29.38
C SER A 600 -18.03 25.92 28.46
N ARG A 601 -18.91 25.81 27.47
CA ARG A 601 -18.89 24.75 26.47
C ARG A 601 -18.46 25.29 25.13
N MET A 602 -17.57 24.60 24.48
CA MET A 602 -17.15 24.86 23.10
C MET A 602 -17.46 23.66 22.23
N PRO A 603 -18.15 23.83 21.11
CA PRO A 603 -18.18 22.76 20.10
C PRO A 603 -16.76 22.56 19.60
N ALA A 604 -16.29 21.35 19.60
CA ALA A 604 -15.08 21.02 18.83
C ALA A 604 -15.34 21.33 17.35
N PRO A 605 -14.36 21.86 16.60
CA PRO A 605 -14.51 21.99 15.17
C PRO A 605 -14.93 20.63 14.63
N ALA A 606 -15.98 20.62 13.81
CA ALA A 606 -16.56 19.41 13.27
C ALA A 606 -15.52 18.68 12.39
N THR A 607 -14.74 17.83 13.01
CA THR A 607 -14.19 16.67 12.32
C THR A 607 -15.29 15.62 12.43
N THR A 608 -16.02 15.41 11.34
CA THR A 608 -16.97 14.31 11.24
C THR A 608 -16.20 13.06 11.63
N PRO A 609 -16.58 12.33 12.68
CA PRO A 609 -16.00 11.01 12.92
C PRO A 609 -16.27 10.21 11.64
N GLY A 610 -15.21 9.77 10.97
CA GLY A 610 -15.37 8.81 9.91
C GLY A 610 -16.09 7.62 10.54
N ALA A 611 -17.21 7.23 9.99
CA ALA A 611 -17.86 5.99 10.39
C ALA A 611 -16.86 4.86 10.15
N GLY A 612 -16.32 4.29 11.24
CA GLY A 612 -15.46 3.12 11.22
C GLY A 612 -16.24 1.86 10.81
#